data_bc0aafab45629fc858aafbb9adb3f76d
#
_entry.id   bc0aafab45629fc858aafbb9adb3f76d
#
_cell.length_a   1.000
_cell.length_b   1.000
_cell.length_c   1.000
_cell.angle_alpha   90.00
_cell.angle_beta   90.00
_cell.angle_gamma   90.00
#
_symmetry.space_group_name_H-M   'P 1'
#
loop_
_entity.id
_entity.type
_entity.pdbx_description
1 polymer ?
#
loop_
_entity_poly.entity_id
_entity_poly.type
_entity_poly.pdbx_seq_one_letter_code
_entity_poly.pdbx_strand_id
1 'polypeptide(L)'
;MKRLLISTIIILIFSYSAFGFKDQVCTVHSKSMKKDIPVSVITPDNYEQGKAFPVVYILHGHSDNHRAWVEKTVVKELADQYGMIVVTPDGGFDSWYFDSKFVPDYQYETFVSSELVNYIDTNFKTVRDRSARAITGQSMGGHGALHTAFKHQDVFGIAGSMSGGVDIRPFPNSWNIAGRIGSYSEYPENWESETVINLTHLLQPGSLKIIIDCGTDDFFYEVNCNLHAKLQKEGIPHDFYTRPGGHTWSYWRNSIKFQMLFFHNCFTAAAK
;
A
#
# COMPACT_ATOMS: atom_id res chain seq x y z
N MET A 1 22.98 -52.06 51.96
CA MET A 1 22.69 -51.80 50.51
C MET A 1 21.87 -50.52 50.40
N LYS A 2 22.51 -49.41 50.03
CA LYS A 2 21.81 -48.11 49.82
C LYS A 2 21.41 -48.03 48.35
N ARG A 3 20.10 -47.98 48.05
CA ARG A 3 19.59 -47.76 46.69
C ARG A 3 19.69 -46.28 46.37
N LEU A 4 20.49 -45.94 45.34
CA LEU A 4 20.59 -44.60 44.76
C LEU A 4 19.41 -44.40 43.81
N LEU A 5 18.48 -43.51 44.13
CA LEU A 5 17.41 -43.06 43.23
C LEU A 5 18.01 -41.97 42.32
N ILE A 6 18.20 -42.32 41.03
CA ILE A 6 18.57 -41.34 40.00
C ILE A 6 17.27 -40.72 39.49
N SER A 7 17.07 -39.46 39.85
CA SER A 7 15.93 -38.65 39.37
C SER A 7 16.33 -38.06 38.01
N THR A 8 15.72 -38.56 36.93
CA THR A 8 15.90 -38.03 35.56
C THR A 8 15.07 -36.77 35.41
N ILE A 9 15.73 -35.62 35.38
CA ILE A 9 15.07 -34.34 35.04
C ILE A 9 14.96 -34.26 33.54
N ILE A 10 13.69 -34.38 33.05
CA ILE A 10 13.35 -34.10 31.65
C ILE A 10 13.24 -32.59 31.48
N ILE A 11 14.26 -31.98 30.88
CA ILE A 11 14.23 -30.56 30.48
C ILE A 11 13.42 -30.48 29.16
N LEU A 12 12.16 -30.07 29.25
CA LEU A 12 11.36 -29.67 28.09
C LEU A 12 11.94 -28.35 27.56
N ILE A 13 12.72 -28.45 26.49
CA ILE A 13 13.16 -27.28 25.73
C ILE A 13 11.97 -26.81 24.90
N PHE A 14 11.25 -25.81 25.39
CA PHE A 14 10.32 -25.07 24.56
C PHE A 14 11.13 -24.25 23.56
N SER A 15 11.20 -24.72 22.32
CA SER A 15 11.67 -23.91 21.21
C SER A 15 10.65 -22.80 20.98
N TYR A 16 10.95 -21.61 21.50
CA TYR A 16 10.28 -20.40 21.02
C TYR A 16 10.70 -20.25 19.57
N SER A 17 9.78 -20.49 18.63
CA SER A 17 9.95 -20.04 17.27
C SER A 17 9.98 -18.50 17.32
N ALA A 18 11.17 -17.93 17.22
CA ALA A 18 11.30 -16.51 16.95
C ALA A 18 10.55 -16.25 15.62
N PHE A 19 9.68 -15.23 15.60
CA PHE A 19 9.04 -14.79 14.35
C PHE A 19 10.14 -14.54 13.32
N GLY A 20 10.12 -15.30 12.22
CA GLY A 20 11.24 -15.35 11.29
C GLY A 20 11.10 -14.43 10.08
N PHE A 21 10.13 -13.51 10.04
CA PHE A 21 10.06 -12.52 8.97
C PHE A 21 11.34 -11.68 8.92
N LYS A 22 11.80 -11.39 7.72
CA LYS A 22 12.97 -10.53 7.50
C LYS A 22 12.51 -9.13 7.10
N ASP A 23 12.87 -8.15 7.92
CA ASP A 23 12.68 -6.71 7.66
C ASP A 23 14.02 -6.13 7.21
N GLN A 24 14.11 -5.66 5.97
CA GLN A 24 15.33 -5.07 5.42
C GLN A 24 15.02 -3.77 4.69
N VAL A 25 15.98 -2.85 4.67
CA VAL A 25 15.91 -1.62 3.88
C VAL A 25 16.80 -1.78 2.66
N CYS A 26 16.21 -1.55 1.50
CA CYS A 26 16.89 -1.50 0.21
C CYS A 26 16.98 -0.06 -0.27
N THR A 27 18.00 0.24 -1.07
CA THR A 27 18.11 1.49 -1.81
C THR A 27 17.79 1.23 -3.28
N VAL A 28 16.75 1.87 -3.81
CA VAL A 28 16.34 1.73 -5.21
C VAL A 28 16.67 3.01 -5.96
N HIS A 29 17.56 2.92 -6.94
CA HIS A 29 17.88 4.07 -7.78
C HIS A 29 16.74 4.35 -8.75
N SER A 30 16.11 5.49 -8.61
CA SER A 30 15.12 5.99 -9.59
C SER A 30 15.84 6.67 -10.74
N LYS A 31 15.67 6.13 -11.93
CA LYS A 31 16.24 6.72 -13.18
C LYS A 31 15.48 7.98 -13.59
N SER A 32 14.16 7.97 -13.41
CA SER A 32 13.29 9.10 -13.74
C SER A 32 13.57 10.32 -12.85
N MET A 33 13.86 10.11 -11.57
CA MET A 33 14.15 11.16 -10.60
C MET A 33 15.66 11.40 -10.39
N LYS A 34 16.53 10.52 -10.87
CA LYS A 34 18.01 10.55 -10.71
C LYS A 34 18.43 10.64 -9.23
N LYS A 35 17.75 9.89 -8.38
CA LYS A 35 18.04 9.84 -6.94
C LYS A 35 17.78 8.45 -6.36
N ASP A 36 18.36 8.20 -5.21
CA ASP A 36 18.20 6.96 -4.48
C ASP A 36 17.00 7.07 -3.53
N ILE A 37 16.12 6.07 -3.58
CA ILE A 37 14.90 6.00 -2.77
C ILE A 37 15.01 4.84 -1.79
N PRO A 38 14.93 5.08 -0.48
CA PRO A 38 14.89 4.00 0.51
C PRO A 38 13.54 3.26 0.46
N VAL A 39 13.60 1.94 0.55
CA VAL A 39 12.44 1.05 0.49
C VAL A 39 12.58 -0.01 1.58
N SER A 40 11.58 -0.13 2.46
CA SER A 40 11.52 -1.28 3.36
C SER A 40 10.85 -2.46 2.66
N VAL A 41 11.46 -3.63 2.80
CA VAL A 41 10.92 -4.89 2.25
C VAL A 41 10.82 -5.90 3.38
N ILE A 42 9.64 -6.46 3.57
CA ILE A 42 9.34 -7.50 4.55
C ILE A 42 9.08 -8.78 3.79
N THR A 43 9.83 -9.83 4.08
CA THR A 43 9.60 -11.18 3.56
C THR A 43 9.07 -12.09 4.66
N PRO A 44 8.12 -13.01 4.37
CA PRO A 44 7.59 -13.94 5.36
C PRO A 44 8.65 -14.97 5.79
N ASP A 45 8.43 -15.63 6.93
CA ASP A 45 9.36 -16.61 7.51
C ASP A 45 9.73 -17.74 6.54
N ASN A 46 8.74 -18.20 5.78
CA ASN A 46 8.93 -19.28 4.81
C ASN A 46 9.52 -18.84 3.45
N TYR A 47 10.03 -17.60 3.35
CA TYR A 47 10.51 -17.02 2.10
C TYR A 47 11.62 -17.83 1.43
N GLU A 48 12.53 -18.43 2.21
CA GLU A 48 13.67 -19.21 1.68
C GLU A 48 13.27 -20.59 1.13
N GLN A 49 12.05 -21.05 1.35
CA GLN A 49 11.56 -22.37 0.90
C GLN A 49 11.31 -22.47 -0.62
N GLY A 50 11.76 -21.52 -1.42
CA GLY A 50 11.88 -21.65 -2.88
C GLY A 50 10.67 -21.25 -3.71
N LYS A 51 9.52 -20.91 -3.09
CA LYS A 51 8.34 -20.42 -3.84
C LYS A 51 8.42 -18.93 -4.14
N ALA A 52 7.65 -18.52 -5.16
CA ALA A 52 7.34 -17.11 -5.39
C ALA A 52 6.15 -16.67 -4.53
N PHE A 53 6.14 -15.40 -4.13
CA PHE A 53 5.15 -14.81 -3.24
C PHE A 53 4.39 -13.67 -3.91
N PRO A 54 3.09 -13.46 -3.59
CA PRO A 54 2.40 -12.24 -3.95
C PRO A 54 3.00 -11.03 -3.22
N VAL A 55 2.81 -9.83 -3.77
CA VAL A 55 3.41 -8.60 -3.26
C VAL A 55 2.34 -7.55 -2.96
N VAL A 56 2.45 -6.91 -1.80
CA VAL A 56 1.65 -5.75 -1.41
C VAL A 56 2.56 -4.52 -1.26
N TYR A 57 2.33 -3.51 -2.07
CA TYR A 57 2.97 -2.19 -1.95
C TYR A 57 2.10 -1.31 -1.05
N ILE A 58 2.69 -0.73 0.01
CA ILE A 58 1.97 0.11 0.97
C ILE A 58 2.61 1.50 1.02
N LEU A 59 1.87 2.48 0.52
CA LEU A 59 2.30 3.86 0.40
C LEU A 59 2.02 4.64 1.68
N HIS A 60 2.99 5.45 2.12
CA HIS A 60 2.84 6.28 3.32
C HIS A 60 2.09 7.60 3.02
N GLY A 61 1.59 8.26 4.07
CA GLY A 61 0.93 9.56 4.00
C GLY A 61 1.91 10.73 3.96
N HIS A 62 1.36 11.94 3.83
CA HIS A 62 2.12 13.19 3.86
C HIS A 62 3.02 13.26 5.10
N SER A 63 4.26 13.70 4.92
CA SER A 63 5.31 13.84 5.95
C SER A 63 5.79 12.58 6.66
N ASP A 64 5.32 11.40 6.28
CA ASP A 64 5.85 10.11 6.73
C ASP A 64 7.03 9.64 5.84
N ASN A 65 7.43 8.37 5.97
CA ASN A 65 8.53 7.77 5.22
C ASN A 65 8.34 6.25 5.07
N HIS A 66 9.27 5.57 4.43
CA HIS A 66 9.26 4.11 4.19
C HIS A 66 9.16 3.25 5.46
N ARG A 67 9.50 3.78 6.65
CA ARG A 67 9.44 3.03 7.92
C ARG A 67 8.09 3.13 8.62
N ALA A 68 7.25 4.10 8.25
CA ALA A 68 6.04 4.42 9.00
C ALA A 68 5.11 3.21 9.22
N TRP A 69 4.84 2.44 8.18
CA TRP A 69 4.01 1.23 8.26
C TRP A 69 4.65 0.13 9.08
N VAL A 70 5.96 -0.05 8.91
CA VAL A 70 6.76 -1.09 9.58
C VAL A 70 6.85 -0.87 11.08
N GLU A 71 6.98 0.38 11.52
CA GLU A 71 7.21 0.74 12.92
C GLU A 71 5.92 1.02 13.69
N LYS A 72 4.90 1.52 12.99
CA LYS A 72 3.66 1.97 13.64
C LYS A 72 2.54 0.92 13.62
N THR A 73 2.71 -0.22 12.93
CA THR A 73 1.66 -1.23 12.73
C THR A 73 2.16 -2.67 12.90
N VAL A 74 1.26 -3.63 12.77
CA VAL A 74 1.52 -5.08 12.77
C VAL A 74 1.68 -5.63 11.35
N VAL A 75 2.14 -4.82 10.40
CA VAL A 75 2.23 -5.24 9.00
C VAL A 75 3.23 -6.36 8.77
N LYS A 76 4.27 -6.46 9.61
CA LYS A 76 5.28 -7.54 9.54
C LYS A 76 4.67 -8.90 9.87
N GLU A 77 3.91 -8.93 10.97
CA GLU A 77 3.19 -10.13 11.40
C GLU A 77 2.12 -10.55 10.39
N LEU A 78 1.44 -9.57 9.76
CA LEU A 78 0.46 -9.84 8.72
C LEU A 78 1.09 -10.36 7.42
N ALA A 79 2.28 -9.85 7.07
CA ALA A 79 3.05 -10.34 5.92
C ALA A 79 3.41 -11.83 6.08
N ASP A 80 3.84 -12.22 7.27
CA ASP A 80 4.14 -13.60 7.62
C ASP A 80 2.88 -14.46 7.67
N GLN A 81 1.86 -14.03 8.42
CA GLN A 81 0.58 -14.74 8.57
C GLN A 81 -0.07 -15.08 7.23
N TYR A 82 -0.02 -14.18 6.26
CA TYR A 82 -0.67 -14.35 4.96
C TYR A 82 0.28 -14.81 3.86
N GLY A 83 1.57 -14.98 4.16
CA GLY A 83 2.55 -15.47 3.19
C GLY A 83 2.72 -14.54 2.00
N MET A 84 2.99 -13.25 2.23
CA MET A 84 3.17 -12.25 1.18
C MET A 84 4.38 -11.34 1.46
N ILE A 85 4.99 -10.82 0.41
CA ILE A 85 6.02 -9.78 0.52
C ILE A 85 5.30 -8.43 0.70
N VAL A 86 5.77 -7.62 1.65
CA VAL A 86 5.31 -6.24 1.82
C VAL A 86 6.43 -5.28 1.46
N VAL A 87 6.12 -4.27 0.65
CA VAL A 87 7.04 -3.26 0.15
C VAL A 87 6.53 -1.88 0.53
N THR A 88 7.31 -1.12 1.31
CA THR A 88 6.95 0.23 1.72
C THR A 88 8.01 1.21 1.24
N PRO A 89 7.82 1.87 0.07
CA PRO A 89 8.77 2.85 -0.44
C PRO A 89 8.67 4.18 0.29
N ASP A 90 9.76 4.95 0.26
CA ASP A 90 9.70 6.39 0.55
C ASP A 90 9.04 7.10 -0.63
N GLY A 91 7.95 7.79 -0.36
CA GLY A 91 7.18 8.55 -1.33
C GLY A 91 7.51 10.05 -1.32
N GLY A 92 8.57 10.45 -0.60
CA GLY A 92 8.86 11.87 -0.36
C GLY A 92 7.85 12.53 0.59
N PHE A 93 8.16 13.75 1.01
CA PHE A 93 7.38 14.45 2.04
C PHE A 93 5.92 14.73 1.61
N ASP A 94 5.72 15.12 0.34
CA ASP A 94 4.45 15.66 -0.19
C ASP A 94 4.26 15.38 -1.69
N SER A 95 4.73 14.23 -2.18
CA SER A 95 4.70 13.91 -3.62
C SER A 95 3.30 13.65 -4.15
N TRP A 96 2.36 13.22 -3.30
CA TRP A 96 1.04 12.71 -3.68
C TRP A 96 1.12 11.55 -4.68
N TYR A 97 2.34 11.05 -4.89
CA TYR A 97 2.67 10.00 -5.85
C TYR A 97 2.37 10.38 -7.31
N PHE A 98 2.45 11.69 -7.61
CA PHE A 98 2.34 12.22 -8.96
C PHE A 98 3.66 12.12 -9.74
N ASP A 99 3.57 12.15 -11.05
CA ASP A 99 4.65 12.57 -11.93
C ASP A 99 4.53 14.09 -12.16
N SER A 100 5.29 14.85 -11.40
CA SER A 100 5.21 16.31 -11.42
C SER A 100 5.80 16.90 -12.71
N LYS A 101 5.02 17.74 -13.39
CA LYS A 101 5.50 18.57 -14.51
C LYS A 101 6.30 19.79 -14.03
N PHE A 102 6.20 20.14 -12.75
CA PHE A 102 6.82 21.33 -12.17
C PHE A 102 8.12 21.04 -11.43
N VAL A 103 8.29 19.81 -10.95
CA VAL A 103 9.43 19.38 -10.14
C VAL A 103 10.00 18.09 -10.71
N PRO A 104 11.07 18.17 -11.53
CA PRO A 104 11.59 17.03 -12.30
C PRO A 104 12.04 15.82 -11.47
N ASP A 105 12.45 16.01 -10.22
CA ASP A 105 12.83 14.96 -9.28
C ASP A 105 11.66 14.40 -8.45
N TYR A 106 10.41 14.65 -8.87
CA TYR A 106 9.16 14.11 -8.32
C TYR A 106 8.38 13.35 -9.41
N GLN A 107 8.88 12.17 -9.78
CA GLN A 107 8.25 11.26 -10.75
C GLN A 107 7.84 9.98 -10.02
N TYR A 108 6.97 10.12 -9.01
CA TYR A 108 6.65 9.02 -8.10
C TYR A 108 5.62 8.04 -8.66
N GLU A 109 4.77 8.43 -9.61
CA GLU A 109 3.89 7.50 -10.33
C GLU A 109 4.73 6.53 -11.16
N THR A 110 5.66 7.03 -11.97
CA THR A 110 6.63 6.23 -12.73
C THR A 110 7.49 5.35 -11.82
N PHE A 111 7.99 5.93 -10.71
CA PHE A 111 8.79 5.17 -9.77
C PHE A 111 8.04 3.97 -9.21
N VAL A 112 6.81 4.17 -8.69
CA VAL A 112 6.04 3.12 -8.03
C VAL A 112 5.51 2.09 -9.03
N SER A 113 5.00 2.54 -10.19
CA SER A 113 4.36 1.64 -11.16
C SER A 113 5.35 0.85 -12.03
N SER A 114 6.57 1.35 -12.20
CA SER A 114 7.54 0.75 -13.12
C SER A 114 8.88 0.42 -12.43
N GLU A 115 9.61 1.43 -11.94
CA GLU A 115 10.99 1.25 -11.48
C GLU A 115 11.07 0.39 -10.23
N LEU A 116 10.21 0.64 -9.23
CA LEU A 116 10.14 -0.13 -7.99
C LEU A 116 9.64 -1.55 -8.25
N VAL A 117 8.58 -1.72 -9.04
CA VAL A 117 8.05 -3.05 -9.40
C VAL A 117 9.13 -3.89 -10.08
N ASN A 118 9.84 -3.32 -11.07
CA ASN A 118 10.93 -4.03 -11.74
C ASN A 118 12.08 -4.39 -10.78
N TYR A 119 12.45 -3.49 -9.86
CA TYR A 119 13.47 -3.77 -8.86
C TYR A 119 13.05 -4.92 -7.95
N ILE A 120 11.82 -4.90 -7.44
CA ILE A 120 11.31 -5.95 -6.53
C ILE A 120 11.21 -7.29 -7.26
N ASP A 121 10.67 -7.32 -8.47
CA ASP A 121 10.56 -8.54 -9.26
C ASP A 121 11.92 -9.13 -9.66
N THR A 122 12.96 -8.29 -9.78
CA THR A 122 14.32 -8.74 -10.12
C THR A 122 15.06 -9.29 -8.90
N ASN A 123 14.87 -8.70 -7.73
CA ASN A 123 15.68 -9.00 -6.55
C ASN A 123 14.98 -9.91 -5.53
N PHE A 124 13.66 -10.15 -5.67
CA PHE A 124 12.88 -10.97 -4.75
C PHE A 124 12.09 -12.06 -5.50
N LYS A 125 11.74 -13.13 -4.77
CA LYS A 125 10.96 -14.26 -5.31
C LYS A 125 9.48 -13.89 -5.42
N THR A 126 9.10 -13.09 -6.40
CA THR A 126 7.74 -12.59 -6.60
C THR A 126 6.97 -13.39 -7.66
N VAL A 127 5.66 -13.50 -7.50
CA VAL A 127 4.76 -13.87 -8.59
C VAL A 127 4.60 -12.65 -9.50
N ARG A 128 5.21 -12.70 -10.70
CA ARG A 128 5.27 -11.58 -11.65
C ARG A 128 3.99 -11.46 -12.48
N ASP A 129 2.87 -11.39 -11.79
CA ASP A 129 1.55 -11.25 -12.39
C ASP A 129 0.74 -10.19 -11.64
N ARG A 130 -0.07 -9.41 -12.37
CA ARG A 130 -0.89 -8.36 -11.79
C ARG A 130 -1.90 -8.90 -10.76
N SER A 131 -2.39 -10.12 -10.94
CA SER A 131 -3.33 -10.77 -10.00
C SER A 131 -2.71 -11.12 -8.64
N ALA A 132 -1.37 -11.14 -8.57
CA ALA A 132 -0.59 -11.35 -7.36
C ALA A 132 0.10 -10.06 -6.87
N ARG A 133 -0.31 -8.88 -7.38
CA ARG A 133 0.27 -7.59 -7.02
C ARG A 133 -0.82 -6.62 -6.57
N ALA A 134 -0.74 -6.23 -5.28
CA ALA A 134 -1.64 -5.27 -4.66
C ALA A 134 -0.91 -3.97 -4.31
N ILE A 135 -1.64 -2.86 -4.31
CA ILE A 135 -1.16 -1.56 -3.84
C ILE A 135 -2.19 -0.92 -2.92
N THR A 136 -1.75 -0.33 -1.82
CA THR A 136 -2.59 0.40 -0.86
C THR A 136 -1.79 1.50 -0.16
N GLY A 137 -2.44 2.29 0.68
CA GLY A 137 -1.79 3.30 1.51
C GLY A 137 -2.80 4.12 2.32
N GLN A 138 -2.29 5.02 3.17
CA GLN A 138 -3.16 5.95 3.90
C GLN A 138 -2.99 7.38 3.41
N SER A 139 -4.06 8.20 3.49
CA SER A 139 -4.01 9.63 3.22
C SER A 139 -3.48 9.94 1.81
N MET A 140 -2.37 10.69 1.69
CA MET A 140 -1.62 10.88 0.44
C MET A 140 -1.28 9.52 -0.23
N GLY A 141 -0.89 8.51 0.54
CA GLY A 141 -0.62 7.17 0.02
C GLY A 141 -1.87 6.42 -0.43
N GLY A 142 -3.03 6.67 0.20
CA GLY A 142 -4.32 6.13 -0.23
C GLY A 142 -4.78 6.72 -1.57
N HIS A 143 -4.56 8.03 -1.77
CA HIS A 143 -4.67 8.68 -3.07
C HIS A 143 -3.73 8.02 -4.09
N GLY A 144 -2.43 8.00 -3.79
CA GLY A 144 -1.40 7.47 -4.69
C GLY A 144 -1.64 6.02 -5.11
N ALA A 145 -2.15 5.19 -4.18
CA ALA A 145 -2.43 3.79 -4.46
C ALA A 145 -3.58 3.62 -5.47
N LEU A 146 -4.71 4.30 -5.28
CA LEU A 146 -5.82 4.24 -6.23
C LEU A 146 -5.49 4.92 -7.55
N HIS A 147 -4.85 6.10 -7.49
CA HIS A 147 -4.40 6.84 -8.67
C HIS A 147 -3.50 5.97 -9.56
N THR A 148 -2.45 5.39 -8.98
CA THR A 148 -1.51 4.51 -9.69
C THR A 148 -2.24 3.26 -10.23
N ALA A 149 -3.05 2.57 -9.41
CA ALA A 149 -3.72 1.35 -9.84
C ALA A 149 -4.76 1.58 -10.95
N PHE A 150 -5.48 2.71 -10.94
CA PHE A 150 -6.47 3.02 -11.98
C PHE A 150 -5.81 3.30 -13.33
N LYS A 151 -4.63 3.93 -13.32
CA LYS A 151 -3.84 4.23 -14.52
C LYS A 151 -3.01 3.05 -15.01
N HIS A 152 -2.55 2.16 -14.11
CA HIS A 152 -1.65 1.04 -14.40
C HIS A 152 -2.28 -0.32 -14.04
N GLN A 153 -3.46 -0.60 -14.63
CA GLN A 153 -4.20 -1.84 -14.40
C GLN A 153 -3.48 -3.08 -14.96
N ASP A 154 -2.56 -2.91 -15.87
CA ASP A 154 -1.65 -3.95 -16.38
C ASP A 154 -0.59 -4.36 -15.35
N VAL A 155 -0.26 -3.48 -14.40
CA VAL A 155 0.71 -3.70 -13.33
C VAL A 155 0.07 -4.21 -12.06
N PHE A 156 -1.01 -3.56 -11.59
CA PHE A 156 -1.71 -3.88 -10.35
C PHE A 156 -3.09 -4.47 -10.64
N GLY A 157 -3.39 -5.62 -10.06
CA GLY A 157 -4.72 -6.26 -10.14
C GLY A 157 -5.61 -5.96 -8.93
N ILE A 158 -5.02 -5.44 -7.84
CA ILE A 158 -5.71 -5.24 -6.58
C ILE A 158 -5.28 -3.89 -6.00
N ALA A 159 -6.25 -3.07 -5.58
CA ALA A 159 -6.02 -1.73 -5.05
C ALA A 159 -6.77 -1.50 -3.75
N GLY A 160 -6.14 -0.77 -2.81
CA GLY A 160 -6.75 -0.35 -1.56
C GLY A 160 -6.50 1.12 -1.26
N SER A 161 -7.33 1.68 -0.37
CA SER A 161 -7.16 3.03 0.17
C SER A 161 -7.66 3.10 1.59
N MET A 162 -6.91 3.73 2.48
CA MET A 162 -7.30 4.03 3.85
C MET A 162 -7.29 5.55 4.04
N SER A 163 -8.44 6.15 4.26
CA SER A 163 -8.57 7.61 4.40
C SER A 163 -7.89 8.38 3.26
N GLY A 164 -7.99 7.91 2.02
CA GLY A 164 -7.32 8.52 0.88
C GLY A 164 -7.90 9.88 0.50
N GLY A 165 -7.05 10.81 0.06
CA GLY A 165 -7.47 12.09 -0.53
C GLY A 165 -7.98 11.89 -1.97
N VAL A 166 -9.03 11.09 -2.14
CA VAL A 166 -9.52 10.62 -3.44
C VAL A 166 -10.20 11.69 -4.31
N ASP A 167 -10.54 12.82 -3.72
CA ASP A 167 -10.83 14.08 -4.41
C ASP A 167 -10.01 15.19 -3.75
N ILE A 168 -9.00 15.70 -4.46
CA ILE A 168 -8.08 16.73 -3.95
C ILE A 168 -8.57 18.15 -4.20
N ARG A 169 -9.56 18.36 -5.06
CA ARG A 169 -10.05 19.69 -5.50
C ARG A 169 -10.64 20.55 -4.38
N PRO A 170 -11.30 19.98 -3.34
CA PRO A 170 -11.75 20.77 -2.19
C PRO A 170 -10.61 21.33 -1.33
N PHE A 171 -9.36 20.92 -1.56
CA PHE A 171 -8.20 21.24 -0.72
C PHE A 171 -7.07 21.96 -1.47
N PRO A 172 -7.34 23.02 -2.27
CA PRO A 172 -6.38 23.59 -3.22
C PRO A 172 -5.14 24.23 -2.57
N ASN A 173 -5.21 24.56 -1.29
CA ASN A 173 -4.13 25.20 -0.55
C ASN A 173 -3.47 24.27 0.50
N SER A 174 -3.78 22.97 0.45
CA SER A 174 -3.35 22.03 1.48
C SER A 174 -2.22 21.12 0.98
N TRP A 175 -1.38 20.68 1.92
CA TRP A 175 -0.37 19.62 1.74
C TRP A 175 0.53 19.79 0.51
N ASN A 176 0.77 21.02 0.09
CA ASN A 176 1.60 21.38 -1.06
C ASN A 176 1.22 20.72 -2.39
N ILE A 177 -0.05 20.35 -2.58
CA ILE A 177 -0.53 19.75 -3.85
C ILE A 177 -0.22 20.70 -5.01
N ALA A 178 -0.53 21.99 -4.85
CA ALA A 178 -0.24 23.00 -5.87
C ALA A 178 1.25 23.08 -6.25
N GLY A 179 2.15 22.81 -5.31
CA GLY A 179 3.59 22.74 -5.59
C GLY A 179 3.99 21.56 -6.48
N ARG A 180 3.13 20.57 -6.66
CA ARG A 180 3.38 19.37 -7.47
C ARG A 180 2.69 19.41 -8.82
N ILE A 181 1.47 19.97 -8.90
CA ILE A 181 0.66 19.94 -10.12
C ILE A 181 0.22 21.35 -10.61
N GLY A 182 0.76 22.42 -10.00
CA GLY A 182 0.36 23.82 -10.26
C GLY A 182 -0.84 24.25 -9.42
N SER A 183 -1.10 25.57 -9.31
CA SER A 183 -2.26 26.07 -8.58
C SER A 183 -3.56 25.66 -9.28
N TYR A 184 -4.62 25.44 -8.50
CA TYR A 184 -5.93 25.04 -9.08
C TYR A 184 -6.51 26.11 -10.00
N SER A 185 -6.25 27.40 -9.69
CA SER A 185 -6.73 28.53 -10.50
C SER A 185 -6.05 28.67 -11.85
N GLU A 186 -4.78 28.24 -11.96
CA GLU A 186 -3.98 28.36 -13.18
C GLU A 186 -3.93 27.08 -14.00
N TYR A 187 -4.03 25.92 -13.34
CA TYR A 187 -3.90 24.58 -13.94
C TYR A 187 -5.04 23.64 -13.52
N PRO A 188 -6.31 24.02 -13.69
CA PRO A 188 -7.43 23.19 -13.23
C PRO A 188 -7.45 21.81 -13.91
N GLU A 189 -6.99 21.71 -15.15
CA GLU A 189 -6.91 20.43 -15.88
C GLU A 189 -5.96 19.41 -15.24
N ASN A 190 -4.87 19.87 -14.61
CA ASN A 190 -3.97 18.99 -13.87
C ASN A 190 -4.70 18.41 -12.63
N TRP A 191 -5.47 19.23 -11.92
CA TRP A 191 -6.25 18.77 -10.77
C TRP A 191 -7.34 17.79 -11.17
N GLU A 192 -8.01 18.04 -12.29
CA GLU A 192 -9.01 17.11 -12.82
C GLU A 192 -8.40 15.76 -13.24
N SER A 193 -7.22 15.78 -13.89
CA SER A 193 -6.55 14.57 -14.37
C SER A 193 -5.87 13.76 -13.26
N GLU A 194 -5.50 14.40 -12.14
CA GLU A 194 -4.82 13.73 -11.04
C GLU A 194 -5.75 13.35 -9.87
N THR A 195 -7.03 13.73 -9.94
CA THR A 195 -8.04 13.42 -8.92
C THR A 195 -8.62 12.02 -9.12
N VAL A 196 -8.48 11.12 -8.14
CA VAL A 196 -8.87 9.69 -8.24
C VAL A 196 -10.33 9.51 -8.67
N ILE A 197 -11.27 10.26 -8.08
CA ILE A 197 -12.69 10.13 -8.41
C ILE A 197 -12.98 10.42 -9.89
N ASN A 198 -12.15 11.18 -10.57
CA ASN A 198 -12.29 11.45 -12.00
C ASN A 198 -11.69 10.34 -12.87
N LEU A 199 -10.80 9.51 -12.33
CA LEU A 199 -10.15 8.42 -13.05
C LEU A 199 -11.01 7.16 -13.14
N THR A 200 -12.20 7.12 -12.51
CA THR A 200 -13.08 5.94 -12.54
C THR A 200 -13.48 5.52 -13.96
N HIS A 201 -13.48 6.46 -14.92
CA HIS A 201 -13.74 6.17 -16.34
C HIS A 201 -12.72 5.21 -16.99
N LEU A 202 -11.55 5.01 -16.37
CA LEU A 202 -10.52 4.05 -16.80
C LEU A 202 -10.88 2.61 -16.40
N LEU A 203 -11.80 2.44 -15.45
CA LEU A 203 -12.16 1.13 -14.90
C LEU A 203 -13.22 0.43 -15.76
N GLN A 204 -13.08 -0.89 -15.84
CA GLN A 204 -14.13 -1.77 -16.32
C GLN A 204 -14.56 -2.69 -15.17
N PRO A 205 -15.82 -3.14 -15.12
CA PRO A 205 -16.28 -4.08 -14.09
C PRO A 205 -15.35 -5.30 -14.00
N GLY A 206 -14.76 -5.51 -12.81
CA GLY A 206 -13.85 -6.62 -12.56
C GLY A 206 -12.39 -6.45 -13.02
N SER A 207 -12.04 -5.31 -13.64
CA SER A 207 -10.63 -5.03 -14.04
C SER A 207 -9.69 -4.90 -12.86
N LEU A 208 -10.18 -4.38 -11.73
CA LEU A 208 -9.48 -4.30 -10.45
C LEU A 208 -10.34 -4.89 -9.32
N LYS A 209 -9.70 -5.45 -8.31
CA LYS A 209 -10.29 -5.71 -6.99
C LYS A 209 -9.99 -4.53 -6.10
N ILE A 210 -11.02 -3.88 -5.54
CA ILE A 210 -10.88 -2.60 -4.86
C ILE A 210 -11.43 -2.68 -3.44
N ILE A 211 -10.68 -2.16 -2.46
CA ILE A 211 -11.11 -1.97 -1.07
C ILE A 211 -10.83 -0.53 -0.63
N ILE A 212 -11.84 0.15 -0.11
CA ILE A 212 -11.76 1.52 0.39
C ILE A 212 -12.23 1.54 1.85
N ASP A 213 -11.50 2.27 2.69
CA ASP A 213 -11.77 2.37 4.12
C ASP A 213 -11.55 3.81 4.58
N CYS A 214 -12.52 4.39 5.31
CA CYS A 214 -12.39 5.73 5.86
C CYS A 214 -13.14 5.88 7.18
N GLY A 215 -12.51 6.55 8.15
CA GLY A 215 -13.14 6.86 9.43
C GLY A 215 -14.25 7.89 9.31
N THR A 216 -15.34 7.74 10.09
CA THR A 216 -16.50 8.64 10.03
C THR A 216 -16.20 10.06 10.51
N ASP A 217 -15.13 10.23 11.29
CA ASP A 217 -14.69 11.53 11.82
C ASP A 217 -13.47 12.09 11.05
N ASP A 218 -13.13 11.46 9.89
CA ASP A 218 -12.03 11.86 9.04
C ASP A 218 -12.43 13.01 8.11
N PHE A 219 -11.56 14.00 7.93
CA PHE A 219 -11.84 15.13 7.04
C PHE A 219 -11.92 14.71 5.55
N PHE A 220 -11.43 13.52 5.18
CA PHE A 220 -11.62 12.92 3.86
C PHE A 220 -12.84 11.99 3.79
N TYR A 221 -13.68 11.90 4.84
CA TYR A 221 -14.82 10.99 4.85
C TYR A 221 -15.78 11.24 3.69
N GLU A 222 -16.17 12.50 3.49
CA GLU A 222 -17.13 12.87 2.44
C GLU A 222 -16.62 12.52 1.03
N VAL A 223 -15.35 12.83 0.72
CA VAL A 223 -14.79 12.53 -0.60
C VAL A 223 -14.68 11.03 -0.86
N ASN A 224 -14.45 10.21 0.19
CA ASN A 224 -14.48 8.75 0.08
C ASN A 224 -15.90 8.21 -0.11
N CYS A 225 -16.92 8.77 0.55
CA CYS A 225 -18.31 8.45 0.31
C CYS A 225 -18.73 8.79 -1.13
N ASN A 226 -18.29 9.93 -1.65
CA ASN A 226 -18.55 10.34 -3.02
C ASN A 226 -17.92 9.40 -4.04
N LEU A 227 -16.69 8.94 -3.81
CA LEU A 227 -16.06 7.93 -4.66
C LEU A 227 -16.83 6.61 -4.62
N HIS A 228 -17.22 6.13 -3.43
CA HIS A 228 -18.04 4.93 -3.25
C HIS A 228 -19.35 5.04 -4.06
N ALA A 229 -20.09 6.13 -3.89
CA ALA A 229 -21.35 6.35 -4.62
C ALA A 229 -21.15 6.37 -6.15
N LYS A 230 -20.06 6.97 -6.62
CA LYS A 230 -19.72 7.00 -8.04
C LYS A 230 -19.39 5.61 -8.59
N LEU A 231 -18.54 4.84 -7.90
CA LEU A 231 -18.22 3.47 -8.29
C LEU A 231 -19.46 2.57 -8.32
N GLN A 232 -20.39 2.72 -7.34
CA GLN A 232 -21.68 2.01 -7.36
C GLN A 232 -22.50 2.38 -8.59
N LYS A 233 -22.63 3.67 -8.89
CA LYS A 233 -23.37 4.16 -10.05
C LYS A 233 -22.81 3.65 -11.38
N GLU A 234 -21.49 3.52 -11.47
CA GLU A 234 -20.77 3.03 -12.64
C GLU A 234 -20.70 1.48 -12.71
N GLY A 235 -21.28 0.79 -11.72
CA GLY A 235 -21.29 -0.68 -11.67
C GLY A 235 -19.90 -1.31 -11.43
N ILE A 236 -18.98 -0.57 -10.81
CA ILE A 236 -17.64 -1.06 -10.47
C ILE A 236 -17.67 -1.76 -9.11
N PRO A 237 -17.45 -3.09 -9.04
CA PRO A 237 -17.46 -3.83 -7.79
C PRO A 237 -16.30 -3.40 -6.88
N HIS A 238 -16.60 -3.10 -5.61
CA HIS A 238 -15.61 -2.73 -4.59
C HIS A 238 -16.13 -2.95 -3.18
N ASP A 239 -15.24 -3.16 -2.24
CA ASP A 239 -15.53 -3.16 -0.81
C ASP A 239 -15.38 -1.73 -0.26
N PHE A 240 -16.35 -1.28 0.53
CA PHE A 240 -16.29 0.01 1.22
C PHE A 240 -16.61 -0.16 2.71
N TYR A 241 -15.67 0.21 3.57
CA TYR A 241 -15.82 0.13 5.02
C TYR A 241 -15.72 1.51 5.65
N THR A 242 -16.65 1.78 6.58
CA THR A 242 -16.60 2.96 7.44
C THR A 242 -16.69 2.53 8.90
N ARG A 243 -15.93 3.17 9.75
CA ARG A 243 -15.89 2.92 11.19
C ARG A 243 -15.68 4.23 11.95
N PRO A 244 -16.11 4.32 13.23
CA PRO A 244 -15.76 5.46 14.09
C PRO A 244 -14.24 5.68 14.14
N GLY A 245 -13.81 6.92 14.01
CA GLY A 245 -12.41 7.35 14.05
C GLY A 245 -12.08 8.38 12.99
N GLY A 246 -10.98 9.09 13.19
CA GLY A 246 -10.52 10.18 12.34
C GLY A 246 -9.20 9.85 11.64
N HIS A 247 -8.56 10.87 11.07
CA HIS A 247 -7.34 10.81 10.26
C HIS A 247 -6.09 10.54 11.11
N THR A 248 -5.96 9.32 11.64
CA THR A 248 -4.93 8.98 12.63
C THR A 248 -4.36 7.58 12.45
N TRP A 249 -3.12 7.39 12.95
CA TRP A 249 -2.50 6.07 13.01
C TRP A 249 -3.30 5.06 13.87
N SER A 250 -4.06 5.51 14.87
CA SER A 250 -4.95 4.64 15.64
C SER A 250 -5.99 3.98 14.73
N TYR A 251 -6.57 4.73 13.81
CA TYR A 251 -7.51 4.21 12.82
C TYR A 251 -6.82 3.27 11.82
N TRP A 252 -5.70 3.69 11.22
CA TRP A 252 -5.00 2.94 10.17
C TRP A 252 -4.38 1.63 10.66
N ARG A 253 -3.94 1.55 11.93
CA ARG A 253 -3.51 0.28 12.55
C ARG A 253 -4.60 -0.79 12.56
N ASN A 254 -5.86 -0.39 12.62
CA ASN A 254 -6.98 -1.32 12.53
C ASN A 254 -7.30 -1.62 11.06
N SER A 255 -7.39 -0.60 10.22
CA SER A 255 -7.76 -0.72 8.80
C SER A 255 -6.83 -1.62 8.01
N ILE A 256 -5.52 -1.56 8.25
CA ILE A 256 -4.54 -2.40 7.53
C ILE A 256 -4.81 -3.91 7.69
N LYS A 257 -5.37 -4.34 8.80
CA LYS A 257 -5.72 -5.75 9.02
C LYS A 257 -6.79 -6.24 8.05
N PHE A 258 -7.79 -5.42 7.77
CA PHE A 258 -8.85 -5.72 6.82
C PHE A 258 -8.35 -5.65 5.38
N GLN A 259 -7.49 -4.69 5.08
CA GLN A 259 -6.86 -4.58 3.76
C GLN A 259 -6.00 -5.82 3.45
N MET A 260 -5.13 -6.23 4.38
CA MET A 260 -4.27 -7.40 4.20
C MET A 260 -5.07 -8.71 4.08
N LEU A 261 -6.17 -8.87 4.83
CA LEU A 261 -7.09 -10.00 4.69
C LEU A 261 -7.76 -10.00 3.30
N PHE A 262 -8.23 -8.85 2.83
CA PHE A 262 -8.82 -8.70 1.50
C PHE A 262 -7.81 -9.11 0.41
N PHE A 263 -6.57 -8.64 0.49
CA PHE A 263 -5.52 -9.00 -0.47
C PHE A 263 -5.22 -10.50 -0.44
N HIS A 264 -5.09 -11.09 0.75
CA HIS A 264 -4.90 -12.54 0.89
C HIS A 264 -6.01 -13.34 0.21
N ASN A 265 -7.27 -12.96 0.41
CA ASN A 265 -8.41 -13.62 -0.22
C ASN A 265 -8.36 -13.50 -1.75
N CYS A 266 -8.01 -12.31 -2.28
CA CYS A 266 -7.85 -12.09 -3.72
C CYS A 266 -6.72 -12.96 -4.30
N PHE A 267 -5.55 -12.99 -3.67
CA PHE A 267 -4.41 -13.80 -4.11
C PHE A 267 -4.73 -15.30 -4.10
N THR A 268 -5.41 -15.78 -3.04
CA THR A 268 -5.80 -17.18 -2.92
C THR A 268 -6.84 -17.59 -3.96
N ALA A 269 -7.77 -16.69 -4.31
CA ALA A 269 -8.75 -16.94 -5.36
C ALA A 269 -8.12 -16.99 -6.76
N ALA A 270 -7.11 -16.17 -7.02
CA ALA A 270 -6.40 -16.15 -8.30
C ALA A 270 -5.46 -17.36 -8.51
N ALA A 271 -5.06 -18.05 -7.42
CA ALA A 271 -4.19 -19.22 -7.47
C ALA A 271 -4.94 -20.55 -7.75
N LYS A 272 -6.27 -20.52 -7.76
CA LYS A 272 -7.15 -21.67 -8.11
C LYS A 272 -7.51 -21.64 -9.57
#